data_d717a6869fff6e37c493bda35fd9286b
#
_entry.id   d717a6869fff6e37c493bda35fd9286b
#
_cell.length_a   1.000
_cell.length_b   1.000
_cell.length_c   1.000
_cell.angle_alpha   90.00
_cell.angle_beta   90.00
_cell.angle_gamma   90.00
#
_symmetry.space_group_name_H-M   'P 1'
#
loop_
_entity.id
_entity.type
_entity.pdbx_description
1 polymer ?
#
loop_
_entity_poly.entity_id
_entity_poly.type
_entity_poly.pdbx_seq_one_letter_code
_entity_poly.pdbx_strand_id
1 'polypeptide(L)'
;LDRAAMAVATRNTGYPVVALVKQLTALAGPDAGRWTHWGATTQDIMDTAVVLQVRDGLALIEAELRATCTGLARMAAAHRDTVMAGRTHLQHALPVTFGYKVAVWLSPLLASLDALPRVRERALRLSFGGAAGTLASLGDQGLAVTRELAKELDLAEADIPWHVARDGLNEATCWLGILCGN
;
A
#
# COMPACT_ATOMS: atom_id res chain seq x y z
N LEU A 1 3.64 -20.47 15.30
CA LEU A 1 4.63 -19.50 15.79
C LEU A 1 4.34 -19.13 17.25
N ASP A 2 5.38 -19.12 18.08
CA ASP A 2 5.31 -18.65 19.47
C ASP A 2 5.46 -17.13 19.51
N ARG A 3 4.33 -16.44 19.59
CA ARG A 3 4.26 -14.97 19.64
C ARG A 3 4.85 -14.40 20.93
N ALA A 4 4.76 -15.12 22.06
CA ALA A 4 5.31 -14.64 23.33
C ALA A 4 6.83 -14.63 23.30
N ALA A 5 7.45 -15.71 22.83
CA ALA A 5 8.90 -15.77 22.60
C ALA A 5 9.37 -14.72 21.58
N MET A 6 8.61 -14.48 20.50
CA MET A 6 8.90 -13.42 19.53
C MET A 6 8.87 -12.04 20.18
N ALA A 7 7.89 -11.73 21.02
CA ALA A 7 7.79 -10.43 21.70
C ALA A 7 8.97 -10.18 22.64
N VAL A 8 9.44 -11.20 23.36
CA VAL A 8 10.65 -11.10 24.20
C VAL A 8 11.88 -10.84 23.35
N ALA A 9 12.08 -11.61 22.28
CA ALA A 9 13.22 -11.44 21.40
C ALA A 9 13.22 -10.07 20.71
N THR A 10 12.05 -9.60 20.26
CA THR A 10 11.89 -8.27 19.64
C THR A 10 12.30 -7.14 20.60
N ARG A 11 11.95 -7.24 21.89
CA ARG A 11 12.40 -6.26 22.90
C ARG A 11 13.92 -6.19 23.04
N ASN A 12 14.59 -7.35 22.88
CA ASN A 12 16.05 -7.42 23.01
C ASN A 12 16.80 -6.97 21.76
N THR A 13 16.24 -7.24 20.56
CA THR A 13 16.91 -6.95 19.27
C THR A 13 16.39 -5.69 18.58
N GLY A 14 15.23 -5.20 18.97
CA GLY A 14 14.52 -4.09 18.30
C GLY A 14 13.72 -4.51 17.06
N TYR A 15 13.83 -5.76 16.59
CA TYR A 15 13.21 -6.25 15.35
C TYR A 15 12.57 -7.63 15.52
N PRO A 16 11.39 -7.89 14.93
CA PRO A 16 10.71 -9.17 15.05
C PRO A 16 11.30 -10.28 14.18
N VAL A 17 12.00 -9.91 13.09
CA VAL A 17 12.40 -10.83 12.01
C VAL A 17 13.39 -11.89 12.48
N VAL A 18 14.34 -11.57 13.35
CA VAL A 18 15.33 -12.53 13.85
C VAL A 18 14.65 -13.73 14.55
N ALA A 19 13.68 -13.46 15.41
CA ALA A 19 12.94 -14.51 16.12
C ALA A 19 12.00 -15.27 15.17
N LEU A 20 11.39 -14.57 14.20
CA LEU A 20 10.55 -15.16 13.17
C LEU A 20 11.34 -16.15 12.31
N VAL A 21 12.48 -15.73 11.78
CA VAL A 21 13.37 -16.56 10.96
C VAL A 21 13.79 -17.80 11.72
N LYS A 22 14.21 -17.67 12.99
CA LYS A 22 14.59 -18.81 13.83
C LYS A 22 13.47 -19.86 13.95
N GLN A 23 12.25 -19.41 14.19
CA GLN A 23 11.10 -20.31 14.29
C GLN A 23 10.73 -20.94 12.95
N LEU A 24 10.73 -20.14 11.86
CA LEU A 24 10.45 -20.65 10.52
C LEU A 24 11.48 -21.68 10.07
N THR A 25 12.77 -21.40 10.28
CA THR A 25 13.87 -22.36 9.98
C THR A 25 13.66 -23.69 10.67
N ALA A 26 13.28 -23.65 11.96
CA ALA A 26 13.02 -24.87 12.73
C ALA A 26 11.79 -25.64 12.21
N LEU A 27 10.73 -24.92 11.82
CA LEU A 27 9.50 -25.53 11.29
C LEU A 27 9.70 -26.10 9.87
N ALA A 28 10.52 -25.45 9.05
CA ALA A 28 10.79 -25.88 7.68
C ALA A 28 11.68 -27.13 7.60
N GLY A 29 12.37 -27.46 8.71
CA GLY A 29 13.27 -28.61 8.75
C GLY A 29 14.63 -28.38 8.06
N PRO A 30 15.52 -29.38 8.04
CA PRO A 30 16.91 -29.19 7.64
C PRO A 30 17.07 -28.83 6.15
N ASP A 31 16.22 -29.36 5.28
CA ASP A 31 16.36 -29.16 3.83
C ASP A 31 15.86 -27.78 3.36
N ALA A 32 14.67 -27.38 3.80
CA ALA A 32 14.10 -26.08 3.42
C ALA A 32 14.57 -24.96 4.36
N GLY A 33 14.80 -25.26 5.64
CA GLY A 33 15.21 -24.28 6.64
C GLY A 33 16.54 -23.58 6.31
N ARG A 34 17.47 -24.26 5.64
CA ARG A 34 18.74 -23.66 5.22
C ARG A 34 18.57 -22.48 4.24
N TRP A 35 17.44 -22.40 3.53
CA TRP A 35 17.15 -21.36 2.59
C TRP A 35 16.29 -20.22 3.19
N THR A 36 15.80 -20.42 4.42
CA THR A 36 14.97 -19.41 5.10
C THR A 36 15.79 -18.13 5.31
N HIS A 37 15.30 -17.01 4.78
CA HIS A 37 15.93 -15.69 4.88
C HIS A 37 17.28 -15.57 4.14
N TRP A 38 17.62 -16.53 3.28
CA TRP A 38 18.89 -16.49 2.52
C TRP A 38 18.88 -15.30 1.54
N GLY A 39 19.93 -14.48 1.61
CA GLY A 39 20.09 -13.30 0.77
C GLY A 39 19.28 -12.08 1.23
N ALA A 40 18.35 -12.23 2.15
CA ALA A 40 17.50 -11.14 2.66
C ALA A 40 18.13 -10.42 3.86
N THR A 41 17.64 -9.21 4.12
CA THR A 41 17.85 -8.51 5.39
C THR A 41 16.52 -8.29 6.12
N THR A 42 16.57 -7.94 7.39
CA THR A 42 15.39 -7.61 8.20
C THR A 42 14.49 -6.58 7.53
N GLN A 43 15.09 -5.54 6.93
CA GLN A 43 14.35 -4.47 6.26
C GLN A 43 13.61 -4.98 5.02
N ASP A 44 14.18 -5.87 4.21
CA ASP A 44 13.50 -6.49 3.07
C ASP A 44 12.18 -7.13 3.49
N ILE A 45 12.22 -7.88 4.60
CA ILE A 45 11.03 -8.57 5.12
C ILE A 45 9.99 -7.58 5.65
N MET A 46 10.42 -6.57 6.42
CA MET A 46 9.51 -5.60 7.00
C MET A 46 8.89 -4.70 5.94
N ASP A 47 9.67 -4.19 5.01
CA ASP A 47 9.18 -3.33 3.93
C ASP A 47 8.23 -4.09 2.99
N THR A 48 8.58 -5.31 2.59
CA THR A 48 7.69 -6.13 1.77
C THR A 48 6.39 -6.46 2.50
N ALA A 49 6.46 -6.75 3.82
CA ALA A 49 5.24 -6.95 4.61
C ALA A 49 4.35 -5.70 4.64
N VAL A 50 4.93 -4.50 4.75
CA VAL A 50 4.18 -3.23 4.66
C VAL A 50 3.58 -3.05 3.27
N VAL A 51 4.33 -3.33 2.20
CA VAL A 51 3.81 -3.26 0.81
C VAL A 51 2.61 -4.19 0.61
N LEU A 52 2.68 -5.42 1.12
CA LEU A 52 1.55 -6.35 1.04
C LEU A 52 0.32 -5.85 1.78
N GLN A 53 0.51 -5.27 2.98
CA GLN A 53 -0.59 -4.64 3.74
C GLN A 53 -1.15 -3.41 3.01
N VAL A 54 -0.30 -2.58 2.41
CA VAL A 54 -0.73 -1.43 1.58
C VAL A 54 -1.53 -1.93 0.38
N ARG A 55 -1.10 -2.98 -0.31
CA ARG A 55 -1.83 -3.58 -1.43
C ARG A 55 -3.26 -3.96 -1.03
N ASP A 56 -3.37 -4.71 0.05
CA ASP A 56 -4.66 -5.21 0.52
C ASP A 56 -5.55 -4.06 1.03
N GLY A 57 -4.96 -3.09 1.72
CA GLY A 57 -5.65 -1.87 2.16
C GLY A 57 -6.16 -1.01 0.99
N LEU A 58 -5.33 -0.79 -0.03
CA LEU A 58 -5.73 -0.06 -1.23
C LEU A 58 -6.85 -0.76 -2.01
N ALA A 59 -6.88 -2.09 -2.02
CA ALA A 59 -7.96 -2.84 -2.66
C ALA A 59 -9.32 -2.61 -1.95
N LEU A 60 -9.32 -2.63 -0.62
CA LEU A 60 -10.53 -2.34 0.17
C LEU A 60 -10.99 -0.90 -0.04
N ILE A 61 -10.08 0.07 0.05
CA ILE A 61 -10.39 1.49 -0.14
C ILE A 61 -10.93 1.75 -1.54
N GLU A 62 -10.35 1.15 -2.57
CA GLU A 62 -10.82 1.29 -3.95
C GLU A 62 -12.26 0.79 -4.10
N ALA A 63 -12.60 -0.36 -3.53
CA ALA A 63 -13.94 -0.91 -3.61
C ALA A 63 -14.98 0.03 -2.99
N GLU A 64 -14.71 0.55 -1.78
CA GLU A 64 -15.57 1.50 -1.09
C GLU A 64 -15.68 2.86 -1.82
N LEU A 65 -14.55 3.35 -2.34
CA LEU A 65 -14.52 4.60 -3.09
C LEU A 65 -15.33 4.51 -4.39
N ARG A 66 -15.23 3.39 -5.12
CA ARG A 66 -16.04 3.13 -6.31
C ARG A 66 -17.54 3.06 -5.99
N ALA A 67 -17.92 2.40 -4.89
CA ALA A 67 -19.30 2.33 -4.44
C ALA A 67 -19.84 3.72 -4.07
N THR A 68 -19.04 4.51 -3.35
CA THR A 68 -19.36 5.90 -2.99
C THR A 68 -19.55 6.78 -4.23
N CYS A 69 -18.61 6.76 -5.17
CA CYS A 69 -18.70 7.51 -6.41
C CYS A 69 -19.96 7.13 -7.22
N THR A 70 -20.26 5.83 -7.29
CA THR A 70 -21.48 5.34 -7.96
C THR A 70 -22.75 5.86 -7.28
N GLY A 71 -22.79 5.87 -5.94
CA GLY A 71 -23.91 6.42 -5.16
C GLY A 71 -24.10 7.91 -5.40
N LEU A 72 -23.00 8.69 -5.33
CA LEU A 72 -23.03 10.14 -5.58
C LEU A 72 -23.41 10.46 -7.02
N ALA A 73 -22.94 9.72 -8.01
CA ALA A 73 -23.30 9.92 -9.42
C ALA A 73 -24.80 9.73 -9.64
N ARG A 74 -25.40 8.68 -9.05
CA ARG A 74 -26.85 8.44 -9.11
C ARG A 74 -27.62 9.56 -8.42
N MET A 75 -27.17 10.01 -7.25
CA MET A 75 -27.79 11.10 -6.50
C MET A 75 -27.71 12.41 -7.28
N ALA A 76 -26.56 12.74 -7.87
CA ALA A 76 -26.37 13.93 -8.69
C ALA A 76 -27.34 13.94 -9.88
N ALA A 77 -27.50 12.81 -10.57
CA ALA A 77 -28.42 12.67 -11.69
C ALA A 77 -29.92 12.80 -11.25
N ALA A 78 -30.30 12.12 -10.16
CA ALA A 78 -31.65 12.15 -9.65
C ALA A 78 -32.10 13.54 -9.20
N HIS A 79 -31.18 14.36 -8.72
CA HIS A 79 -31.43 15.71 -8.22
C HIS A 79 -30.92 16.82 -9.14
N ARG A 80 -30.71 16.50 -10.41
CA ARG A 80 -30.19 17.43 -11.39
C ARG A 80 -30.98 18.75 -11.45
N ASP A 81 -32.29 18.67 -11.34
CA ASP A 81 -33.23 19.80 -11.44
C ASP A 81 -33.84 20.21 -10.10
N THR A 82 -33.42 19.61 -8.97
CA THR A 82 -33.88 19.93 -7.63
C THR A 82 -33.27 21.24 -7.16
N VAL A 83 -34.07 22.31 -7.16
CA VAL A 83 -33.62 23.67 -6.81
C VAL A 83 -33.40 23.80 -5.31
N MET A 84 -32.32 24.47 -4.94
CA MET A 84 -31.98 24.85 -3.56
C MET A 84 -31.33 26.23 -3.52
N ALA A 85 -31.29 26.84 -2.33
CA ALA A 85 -30.54 28.08 -2.14
C ALA A 85 -29.03 27.82 -2.20
N GLY A 86 -28.33 28.47 -3.14
CA GLY A 86 -26.91 28.64 -3.05
C GLY A 86 -26.55 29.46 -1.80
N ARG A 87 -25.32 29.26 -1.28
CA ARG A 87 -24.82 30.02 -0.13
C ARG A 87 -23.41 30.49 -0.39
N THR A 88 -23.20 31.79 -0.12
CA THR A 88 -21.88 32.40 -0.14
C THR A 88 -21.76 33.30 1.09
N HIS A 89 -20.62 33.28 1.70
CA HIS A 89 -20.31 34.15 2.85
C HIS A 89 -21.42 34.15 3.92
N LEU A 90 -21.89 32.94 4.28
CA LEU A 90 -22.91 32.65 5.29
C LEU A 90 -24.32 33.20 5.00
N GLN A 91 -24.61 33.56 3.76
CA GLN A 91 -25.93 34.09 3.35
C GLN A 91 -26.48 33.39 2.10
N HIS A 92 -27.77 33.56 1.83
CA HIS A 92 -28.37 33.06 0.60
C HIS A 92 -27.80 33.80 -0.62
N ALA A 93 -27.54 33.05 -1.66
CA ALA A 93 -27.09 33.52 -2.96
C ALA A 93 -28.09 33.08 -4.04
N LEU A 94 -27.64 33.04 -5.29
CA LEU A 94 -28.45 32.57 -6.42
C LEU A 94 -28.87 31.12 -6.22
N PRO A 95 -30.03 30.73 -6.81
CA PRO A 95 -30.46 29.33 -6.84
C PRO A 95 -29.43 28.45 -7.54
N VAL A 96 -29.20 27.28 -6.98
CA VAL A 96 -28.40 26.20 -7.54
C VAL A 96 -29.25 24.92 -7.48
N THR A 97 -28.70 23.80 -8.00
CA THR A 97 -29.36 22.50 -7.84
C THR A 97 -28.65 21.63 -6.81
N PHE A 98 -29.41 20.74 -6.16
CA PHE A 98 -28.81 19.77 -5.25
C PHE A 98 -27.89 18.81 -6.00
N GLY A 99 -28.26 18.41 -7.23
CA GLY A 99 -27.40 17.58 -8.09
C GLY A 99 -26.06 18.23 -8.37
N TYR A 100 -25.99 19.55 -8.63
CA TYR A 100 -24.74 20.29 -8.76
C TYR A 100 -23.89 20.21 -7.49
N LYS A 101 -24.49 20.41 -6.32
CA LYS A 101 -23.79 20.30 -5.04
C LYS A 101 -23.16 18.90 -4.84
N VAL A 102 -23.91 17.85 -5.17
CA VAL A 102 -23.44 16.45 -5.09
C VAL A 102 -22.32 16.21 -6.09
N ALA A 103 -22.39 16.75 -7.30
CA ALA A 103 -21.35 16.64 -8.31
C ALA A 103 -20.03 17.29 -7.85
N VAL A 104 -20.10 18.38 -7.08
CA VAL A 104 -18.91 19.00 -6.47
C VAL A 104 -18.25 18.05 -5.46
N TRP A 105 -19.01 17.28 -4.69
CA TRP A 105 -18.46 16.27 -3.78
C TRP A 105 -17.87 15.05 -4.54
N LEU A 106 -18.50 14.66 -5.63
CA LEU A 106 -18.06 13.53 -6.46
C LEU A 106 -16.73 13.80 -7.16
N SER A 107 -16.51 15.02 -7.64
CA SER A 107 -15.37 15.37 -8.49
C SER A 107 -14.00 15.02 -7.88
N PRO A 108 -13.66 15.39 -6.64
CA PRO A 108 -12.35 15.06 -6.05
C PRO A 108 -12.19 13.56 -5.77
N LEU A 109 -13.29 12.84 -5.50
CA LEU A 109 -13.24 11.40 -5.30
C LEU A 109 -12.92 10.66 -6.61
N LEU A 110 -13.44 11.11 -7.74
CA LEU A 110 -13.09 10.60 -9.06
C LEU A 110 -11.61 10.87 -9.38
N ALA A 111 -11.12 12.08 -9.09
CA ALA A 111 -9.70 12.39 -9.27
C ALA A 111 -8.79 11.47 -8.41
N SER A 112 -9.23 11.12 -7.21
CA SER A 112 -8.52 10.15 -6.37
C SER A 112 -8.51 8.74 -6.99
N LEU A 113 -9.63 8.28 -7.58
CA LEU A 113 -9.69 7.01 -8.31
C LEU A 113 -8.78 7.00 -9.54
N ASP A 114 -8.74 8.09 -10.29
CA ASP A 114 -7.91 8.22 -11.49
C ASP A 114 -6.41 8.18 -11.17
N ALA A 115 -6.01 8.67 -9.98
CA ALA A 115 -4.62 8.65 -9.53
C ALA A 115 -4.18 7.27 -9.00
N LEU A 116 -5.11 6.42 -8.55
CA LEU A 116 -4.81 5.17 -7.85
C LEU A 116 -3.94 4.18 -8.63
N PRO A 117 -4.11 3.96 -9.95
CA PRO A 117 -3.25 3.05 -10.72
C PRO A 117 -1.77 3.43 -10.62
N ARG A 118 -1.45 4.71 -10.74
CA ARG A 118 -0.09 5.21 -10.60
C ARG A 118 0.47 5.01 -9.18
N VAL A 119 -0.35 5.27 -8.17
CA VAL A 119 0.04 5.03 -6.76
C VAL A 119 0.40 3.57 -6.55
N ARG A 120 -0.41 2.64 -7.07
CA ARG A 120 -0.14 1.20 -7.01
C ARG A 120 1.17 0.82 -7.71
N GLU A 121 1.37 1.29 -8.93
CA GLU A 121 2.60 1.03 -9.71
C GLU A 121 3.87 1.41 -8.92
N ARG A 122 3.82 2.51 -8.19
CA ARG A 122 4.97 3.03 -7.47
C ARG A 122 5.14 2.43 -6.06
N ALA A 123 4.04 2.14 -5.38
CA ALA A 123 4.07 1.66 -4.00
C ALA A 123 4.19 0.13 -3.89
N LEU A 124 3.65 -0.64 -4.85
CA LEU A 124 3.55 -2.09 -4.74
C LEU A 124 4.76 -2.80 -5.37
N ARG A 125 5.95 -2.48 -4.88
CA ARG A 125 7.22 -3.04 -5.32
C ARG A 125 7.83 -3.90 -4.22
N LEU A 126 8.42 -5.02 -4.63
CA LEU A 126 9.17 -5.88 -3.73
C LEU A 126 10.38 -5.12 -3.13
N SER A 127 10.61 -5.26 -1.84
CA SER A 127 11.89 -4.92 -1.21
C SER A 127 12.71 -6.19 -1.06
N PHE A 128 13.80 -6.28 -1.82
CA PHE A 128 14.75 -7.38 -1.71
C PHE A 128 16.12 -6.93 -2.22
N GLY A 129 17.05 -6.71 -1.32
CA GLY A 129 18.36 -6.17 -1.66
C GLY A 129 19.49 -6.75 -0.80
N GLY A 130 19.14 -7.42 0.30
CA GLY A 130 20.11 -7.84 1.30
C GLY A 130 20.63 -6.67 2.13
N ALA A 131 21.61 -6.94 2.99
CA ALA A 131 22.06 -5.99 4.01
C ALA A 131 22.55 -4.64 3.47
N ALA A 132 23.14 -4.63 2.29
CA ALA A 132 23.73 -3.43 1.67
C ALA A 132 23.09 -3.08 0.29
N GLY A 133 22.00 -3.74 -0.08
CA GLY A 133 21.35 -3.52 -1.37
C GLY A 133 22.08 -4.14 -2.56
N THR A 134 23.00 -5.06 -2.34
CA THR A 134 23.86 -5.62 -3.39
C THR A 134 23.57 -7.08 -3.74
N LEU A 135 22.69 -7.76 -2.97
CA LEU A 135 22.39 -9.19 -3.09
C LEU A 135 23.65 -10.10 -3.05
N ALA A 136 24.73 -9.62 -2.43
CA ALA A 136 26.05 -10.27 -2.49
C ALA A 136 26.03 -11.72 -2.02
N SER A 137 25.15 -12.09 -1.09
CA SER A 137 25.02 -13.48 -0.60
C SER A 137 24.45 -14.45 -1.63
N LEU A 138 23.85 -13.95 -2.70
CA LEU A 138 23.23 -14.73 -3.78
C LEU A 138 24.11 -14.80 -5.04
N GLY A 139 25.23 -14.06 -5.08
CA GLY A 139 26.11 -13.99 -6.25
C GLY A 139 25.32 -13.65 -7.52
N ASP A 140 25.60 -14.36 -8.59
CA ASP A 140 24.96 -14.13 -9.90
C ASP A 140 23.46 -14.49 -9.95
N GLN A 141 22.93 -15.14 -8.91
CA GLN A 141 21.52 -15.54 -8.85
C GLN A 141 20.61 -14.45 -8.23
N GLY A 142 21.19 -13.38 -7.67
CA GLY A 142 20.44 -12.36 -6.94
C GLY A 142 19.22 -11.81 -7.69
N LEU A 143 19.42 -11.36 -8.94
CA LEU A 143 18.33 -10.82 -9.76
C LEU A 143 17.28 -11.86 -10.17
N ALA A 144 17.71 -13.11 -10.41
CA ALA A 144 16.77 -14.19 -10.72
C ALA A 144 15.88 -14.51 -9.51
N VAL A 145 16.44 -14.57 -8.31
CA VAL A 145 15.68 -14.77 -7.07
C VAL A 145 14.73 -13.62 -6.81
N THR A 146 15.17 -12.36 -7.01
CA THR A 146 14.31 -11.17 -6.87
C THR A 146 13.09 -11.25 -7.78
N ARG A 147 13.28 -11.62 -9.04
CA ARG A 147 12.19 -11.76 -10.03
C ARG A 147 11.18 -12.82 -9.62
N GLU A 148 11.64 -14.00 -9.26
CA GLU A 148 10.74 -15.09 -8.85
C GLU A 148 10.01 -14.75 -7.53
N LEU A 149 10.69 -14.11 -6.57
CA LEU A 149 10.05 -13.68 -5.33
C LEU A 149 8.97 -12.59 -5.58
N ALA A 150 9.25 -11.64 -6.47
CA ALA A 150 8.27 -10.62 -6.85
C ALA A 150 7.01 -11.28 -7.47
N LYS A 151 7.21 -12.24 -8.36
CA LYS A 151 6.14 -13.00 -8.99
C LYS A 151 5.33 -13.82 -7.98
N GLU A 152 5.97 -14.53 -7.05
CA GLU A 152 5.29 -15.32 -6.01
C GLU A 152 4.45 -14.44 -5.06
N LEU A 153 4.86 -13.19 -4.84
CA LEU A 153 4.15 -12.25 -3.97
C LEU A 153 3.16 -11.34 -4.72
N ASP A 154 3.05 -11.48 -6.04
CA ASP A 154 2.25 -10.58 -6.89
C ASP A 154 2.61 -9.10 -6.66
N LEU A 155 3.92 -8.81 -6.71
CA LEU A 155 4.50 -7.48 -6.59
C LEU A 155 5.34 -7.15 -7.82
N ALA A 156 5.51 -5.86 -8.10
CA ALA A 156 6.45 -5.42 -9.13
C ALA A 156 7.91 -5.59 -8.67
N GLU A 157 8.79 -5.92 -9.60
CA GLU A 157 10.23 -5.77 -9.39
C GLU A 157 10.57 -4.29 -9.21
N ALA A 158 11.48 -3.99 -8.30
CA ALA A 158 12.06 -2.66 -8.20
C ALA A 158 13.30 -2.59 -9.09
N ASP A 159 13.48 -1.47 -9.81
CA ASP A 159 14.64 -1.24 -10.68
C ASP A 159 15.96 -1.23 -9.89
N ILE A 160 15.89 -0.86 -8.62
CA ILE A 160 17.01 -0.78 -7.69
C ILE A 160 16.50 -0.99 -6.26
N PRO A 161 17.31 -1.57 -5.34
CA PRO A 161 16.95 -1.64 -3.92
C PRO A 161 16.60 -0.27 -3.34
N TRP A 162 15.46 -0.18 -2.65
CA TRP A 162 14.87 1.09 -2.21
C TRP A 162 14.81 1.26 -0.69
N HIS A 163 15.73 0.63 0.05
CA HIS A 163 15.80 0.69 1.52
C HIS A 163 15.78 2.11 2.08
N VAL A 164 16.40 3.06 1.37
CA VAL A 164 16.47 4.48 1.76
C VAL A 164 15.63 5.39 0.86
N ALA A 165 15.22 4.93 -0.32
CA ALA A 165 14.36 5.66 -1.25
C ALA A 165 12.90 5.32 -0.94
N ARG A 166 12.25 6.14 -0.12
CA ARG A 166 10.89 5.87 0.41
C ARG A 166 9.76 6.48 -0.41
N ASP A 167 10.06 6.97 -1.60
CA ASP A 167 9.15 7.74 -2.46
C ASP A 167 7.85 6.99 -2.80
N GLY A 168 7.91 5.69 -3.11
CA GLY A 168 6.72 4.91 -3.41
C GLY A 168 5.72 4.81 -2.24
N LEU A 169 6.21 4.53 -1.03
CA LEU A 169 5.38 4.50 0.17
C LEU A 169 4.88 5.89 0.57
N ASN A 170 5.72 6.92 0.38
CA ASN A 170 5.33 8.30 0.63
C ASN A 170 4.22 8.74 -0.33
N GLU A 171 4.28 8.36 -1.62
CA GLU A 171 3.24 8.66 -2.60
C GLU A 171 1.89 8.03 -2.19
N ALA A 172 1.89 6.77 -1.74
CA ALA A 172 0.69 6.12 -1.21
C ALA A 172 0.14 6.84 0.03
N THR A 173 1.02 7.26 0.94
CA THR A 173 0.62 7.99 2.14
C THR A 173 0.04 9.37 1.80
N CYS A 174 0.66 10.09 0.86
CA CYS A 174 0.14 11.37 0.37
C CYS A 174 -1.24 11.20 -0.30
N TRP A 175 -1.40 10.16 -1.11
CA TRP A 175 -2.69 9.86 -1.74
C TRP A 175 -3.79 9.59 -0.71
N LEU A 176 -3.49 8.80 0.34
CA LEU A 176 -4.41 8.58 1.47
C LEU A 176 -4.76 9.89 2.17
N GLY A 177 -3.76 10.77 2.39
CA GLY A 177 -3.98 12.08 2.98
C GLY A 177 -4.91 12.97 2.14
N ILE A 178 -4.75 12.97 0.82
CA ILE A 178 -5.63 13.71 -0.11
C ILE A 178 -7.04 13.12 -0.03
N LEU A 179 -7.19 11.80 -0.08
CA LEU A 179 -8.48 11.14 0.00
C LEU A 179 -9.22 11.44 1.31
N CYS A 180 -8.51 11.46 2.44
CA CYS A 180 -9.08 11.81 3.75
C CYS A 180 -9.47 13.28 3.86
N GLY A 181 -8.90 14.17 3.05
CA GLY A 181 -9.20 15.60 3.02
C GLY A 181 -10.42 15.97 2.14
N ASN A 182 -10.88 15.04 1.31
CA ASN A 182 -12.03 15.21 0.41
C ASN A 182 -13.33 14.85 1.10
#